data_378a0366176acd33b7d923fa35e296b4
#
_entry.id   378a0366176acd33b7d923fa35e296b4
#
_cell.length_a   1.000
_cell.length_b   1.000
_cell.length_c   1.000
_cell.angle_alpha   90.00
_cell.angle_beta   90.00
_cell.angle_gamma   90.00
#
_symmetry.space_group_name_H-M   'P 1'
#
loop_
_entity.id
_entity.type
_entity.pdbx_description
1 polymer ?
#
loop_
_entity_poly.entity_id
_entity_poly.type
_entity_poly.pdbx_seq_one_letter_code
_entity_poly.pdbx_strand_id
1 'polypeptide(L)'
;YKSDGKMAKNEWVDGGRYYVESDGKMARDKWVDGSRYYVGNNGVRQPKTAVGNQNNAALTKAKSYNSALHMSKKALYEQLTSQVTHGFSSSAAQYAIDHLNADYKANALVKAREYRKYSNLSKTEIYNRLTSPWIGKFTKEEANYAIQKLGDK
;
A
#
# COMPACT_ATOMS: atom_id res chain seq x y z
N TYR A 1 -19.06 6.52 24.76
CA TYR A 1 -19.55 6.08 26.07
C TYR A 1 -20.93 5.42 25.93
N LYS A 2 -21.16 4.43 26.73
CA LYS A 2 -22.47 3.77 26.84
C LYS A 2 -23.49 4.66 27.58
N SER A 3 -24.76 4.26 27.48
CA SER A 3 -25.83 4.95 28.21
C SER A 3 -25.63 4.96 29.76
N ASP A 4 -24.85 3.99 30.28
CA ASP A 4 -24.49 3.92 31.71
C ASP A 4 -23.25 4.77 32.08
N GLY A 5 -22.72 5.54 31.13
CA GLY A 5 -21.55 6.39 31.30
C GLY A 5 -20.21 5.69 31.25
N LYS A 6 -20.19 4.37 30.97
CA LYS A 6 -18.95 3.60 30.87
C LYS A 6 -18.39 3.64 29.44
N MET A 7 -17.05 3.62 29.34
CA MET A 7 -16.38 3.54 28.06
C MET A 7 -16.56 2.14 27.46
N ALA A 8 -16.99 2.06 26.21
CA ALA A 8 -17.05 0.80 25.46
C ALA A 8 -15.63 0.27 25.24
N LYS A 9 -15.44 -1.04 25.35
CA LYS A 9 -14.16 -1.72 25.09
C LYS A 9 -14.42 -3.13 24.58
N ASN A 10 -13.70 -3.50 23.52
CA ASN A 10 -13.80 -4.81 22.86
C ASN A 10 -15.25 -5.16 22.51
N GLU A 11 -16.00 -4.20 22.03
CA GLU A 11 -17.41 -4.42 21.71
C GLU A 11 -17.89 -3.55 20.55
N TRP A 12 -18.99 -3.99 19.96
CA TRP A 12 -19.68 -3.26 18.90
C TRP A 12 -20.54 -2.15 19.50
N VAL A 13 -20.53 -1.00 18.88
CA VAL A 13 -21.36 0.15 19.24
C VAL A 13 -22.18 0.63 18.03
N ASP A 14 -23.13 1.53 18.28
CA ASP A 14 -23.98 2.11 17.23
C ASP A 14 -24.68 1.03 16.39
N GLY A 15 -25.37 0.10 17.06
CA GLY A 15 -26.10 -0.97 16.39
C GLY A 15 -25.21 -1.98 15.66
N GLY A 16 -23.95 -2.14 16.07
CA GLY A 16 -23.02 -3.06 15.44
C GLY A 16 -22.28 -2.48 14.23
N ARG A 17 -22.29 -1.18 14.11
CA ARG A 17 -21.65 -0.47 12.99
C ARG A 17 -20.16 -0.26 13.21
N TYR A 18 -19.77 0.08 14.43
CA TYR A 18 -18.37 0.38 14.80
C TYR A 18 -17.90 -0.58 15.90
N TYR A 19 -16.63 -0.88 15.89
CA TYR A 19 -16.00 -1.70 16.95
C TYR A 19 -15.04 -0.85 17.76
N VAL A 20 -15.12 -0.94 19.08
CA VAL A 20 -14.23 -0.23 20.01
C VAL A 20 -13.22 -1.24 20.57
N GLU A 21 -11.96 -0.90 20.48
CA GLU A 21 -10.86 -1.75 20.95
C GLU A 21 -10.69 -1.67 22.48
N SER A 22 -9.76 -2.48 23.01
CA SER A 22 -9.50 -2.53 24.46
C SER A 22 -9.02 -1.20 25.04
N ASP A 23 -8.43 -0.34 24.22
CA ASP A 23 -7.97 1.00 24.63
C ASP A 23 -9.06 2.07 24.52
N GLY A 24 -10.27 1.69 24.10
CA GLY A 24 -11.39 2.62 23.95
C GLY A 24 -11.42 3.35 22.61
N LYS A 25 -10.51 3.07 21.71
CA LYS A 25 -10.47 3.69 20.37
C LYS A 25 -11.29 2.88 19.37
N MET A 26 -11.80 3.57 18.37
CA MET A 26 -12.50 2.92 17.26
C MET A 26 -11.51 2.17 16.35
N ALA A 27 -11.77 0.90 16.13
CA ALA A 27 -10.98 0.09 15.20
C ALA A 27 -11.15 0.62 13.78
N ARG A 28 -10.08 0.60 13.00
CA ARG A 28 -10.08 1.00 11.59
C ARG A 28 -9.14 0.10 10.80
N ASP A 29 -9.58 -0.26 9.61
CA ASP A 29 -8.79 -0.97 8.61
C ASP A 29 -8.14 -2.25 9.15
N LYS A 30 -8.91 -3.04 9.90
CA LYS A 30 -8.45 -4.27 10.52
C LYS A 30 -9.58 -5.27 10.75
N TRP A 31 -9.20 -6.51 10.98
CA TRP A 31 -10.11 -7.55 11.46
C TRP A 31 -10.31 -7.42 12.97
N VAL A 32 -11.54 -7.55 13.40
CA VAL A 32 -11.93 -7.43 14.82
C VAL A 32 -12.80 -8.61 15.23
N ASP A 33 -13.10 -8.70 16.52
CA ASP A 33 -13.98 -9.71 17.11
C ASP A 33 -13.56 -11.13 16.73
N GLY A 34 -12.28 -11.46 17.02
CA GLY A 34 -11.72 -12.76 16.71
C GLY A 34 -11.59 -13.04 15.21
N SER A 35 -11.35 -11.99 14.44
CA SER A 35 -11.22 -12.04 12.97
C SER A 35 -12.51 -12.43 12.25
N ARG A 36 -13.64 -12.21 12.89
CA ARG A 36 -14.98 -12.47 12.30
C ARG A 36 -15.43 -11.37 11.36
N TYR A 37 -15.07 -10.14 11.68
CA TYR A 37 -15.54 -8.96 10.95
C TYR A 37 -14.40 -8.06 10.59
N TYR A 38 -14.49 -7.44 9.43
CA TYR A 38 -13.56 -6.42 9.00
C TYR A 38 -14.20 -5.04 9.15
N VAL A 39 -13.44 -4.08 9.68
CA VAL A 39 -13.82 -2.66 9.68
C VAL A 39 -12.92 -1.92 8.71
N GLY A 40 -13.51 -1.08 7.87
CA GLY A 40 -12.79 -0.30 6.88
C GLY A 40 -12.04 0.88 7.50
N ASN A 41 -11.37 1.66 6.66
CA ASN A 41 -10.63 2.85 7.09
C ASN A 41 -11.51 3.93 7.73
N ASN A 42 -12.81 3.90 7.43
CA ASN A 42 -13.81 4.77 8.07
C ASN A 42 -14.35 4.20 9.38
N GLY A 43 -13.83 3.05 9.83
CA GLY A 43 -14.26 2.38 11.06
C GLY A 43 -15.55 1.57 10.92
N VAL A 44 -16.18 1.55 9.75
CA VAL A 44 -17.47 0.88 9.54
C VAL A 44 -17.28 -0.59 9.20
N ARG A 45 -18.13 -1.46 9.79
CA ARG A 45 -18.13 -2.90 9.50
C ARG A 45 -18.39 -3.15 8.01
N GLN A 46 -17.58 -4.01 7.42
CA GLN A 46 -17.66 -4.39 6.01
C GLN A 46 -18.12 -5.84 5.87
N PRO A 47 -18.93 -6.16 4.85
CA PRO A 47 -19.23 -7.56 4.52
C PRO A 47 -17.96 -8.30 4.07
N LYS A 48 -17.86 -9.59 4.37
CA LYS A 48 -16.73 -10.43 3.91
C LYS A 48 -16.54 -10.39 2.40
N THR A 49 -17.64 -10.39 1.65
CA THR A 49 -17.62 -10.31 0.18
C THR A 49 -17.02 -9.02 -0.33
N ALA A 50 -17.31 -7.88 0.33
CA ALA A 50 -16.73 -6.58 -0.03
C ALA A 50 -15.22 -6.56 0.19
N VAL A 51 -14.73 -7.18 1.28
CA VAL A 51 -13.29 -7.29 1.57
C VAL A 51 -12.60 -8.14 0.50
N GLY A 52 -13.17 -9.30 0.15
CA GLY A 52 -12.63 -10.15 -0.91
C GLY A 52 -12.59 -9.44 -2.25
N ASN A 53 -13.64 -8.69 -2.59
CA ASN A 53 -13.70 -7.91 -3.83
C ASN A 53 -12.65 -6.79 -3.84
N GLN A 54 -12.42 -6.11 -2.70
CA GLN A 54 -11.37 -5.09 -2.60
C GLN A 54 -9.98 -5.70 -2.80
N ASN A 55 -9.71 -6.85 -2.22
CA ASN A 55 -8.42 -7.52 -2.37
C ASN A 55 -8.13 -7.84 -3.82
N ASN A 56 -9.09 -8.42 -4.53
CA ASN A 56 -8.96 -8.76 -5.95
C ASN A 56 -8.83 -7.51 -6.82
N ALA A 57 -9.61 -6.48 -6.54
CA ALA A 57 -9.53 -5.20 -7.27
C ALA A 57 -8.18 -4.52 -7.05
N ALA A 58 -7.67 -4.52 -5.82
CA ALA A 58 -6.37 -3.95 -5.51
C ALA A 58 -5.24 -4.71 -6.22
N LEU A 59 -5.30 -6.05 -6.24
CA LEU A 59 -4.31 -6.87 -6.95
C LEU A 59 -4.35 -6.61 -8.46
N THR A 60 -5.51 -6.50 -9.05
CA THR A 60 -5.67 -6.18 -10.48
C THR A 60 -5.04 -4.82 -10.80
N LYS A 61 -5.30 -3.81 -9.99
CA LYS A 61 -4.70 -2.48 -10.16
C LYS A 61 -3.19 -2.50 -9.95
N ALA A 62 -2.72 -3.25 -8.95
CA ALA A 62 -1.29 -3.40 -8.69
C ALA A 62 -0.56 -4.01 -9.90
N LYS A 63 -1.14 -5.03 -10.51
CA LYS A 63 -0.59 -5.65 -11.73
C LYS A 63 -0.48 -4.64 -12.87
N SER A 64 -1.52 -3.83 -13.08
CA SER A 64 -1.54 -2.80 -14.12
C SER A 64 -0.47 -1.73 -13.87
N TYR A 65 -0.37 -1.22 -12.65
CA TYR A 65 0.65 -0.23 -12.30
C TYR A 65 2.07 -0.80 -12.42
N ASN A 66 2.26 -2.03 -11.97
CA ASN A 66 3.57 -2.67 -12.06
C ASN A 66 4.03 -2.80 -13.52
N SER A 67 3.14 -3.24 -14.40
CA SER A 67 3.45 -3.43 -15.83
C SER A 67 3.65 -2.11 -16.56
N ALA A 68 2.85 -1.10 -16.25
CA ALA A 68 2.86 0.17 -16.97
C ALA A 68 3.89 1.16 -16.43
N LEU A 69 4.06 1.23 -15.11
CA LEU A 69 4.80 2.29 -14.44
C LEU A 69 6.06 1.82 -13.71
N HIS A 70 6.24 0.51 -13.57
CA HIS A 70 7.44 -0.07 -12.92
C HIS A 70 7.74 0.60 -11.57
N MET A 71 6.74 0.62 -10.70
CA MET A 71 6.80 1.33 -9.42
C MET A 71 7.59 0.55 -8.37
N SER A 72 8.10 1.25 -7.37
CA SER A 72 8.63 0.62 -6.18
C SER A 72 7.49 0.06 -5.32
N LYS A 73 7.82 -0.85 -4.42
CA LYS A 73 6.85 -1.44 -3.48
C LYS A 73 6.11 -0.37 -2.68
N LYS A 74 6.86 0.58 -2.12
CA LYS A 74 6.31 1.67 -1.31
C LYS A 74 5.42 2.60 -2.13
N ALA A 75 5.87 2.99 -3.32
CA ALA A 75 5.09 3.86 -4.21
C ALA A 75 3.79 3.18 -4.63
N LEU A 76 3.84 1.88 -4.93
CA LEU A 76 2.67 1.10 -5.31
C LEU A 76 1.66 1.02 -4.17
N TYR A 77 2.11 0.74 -2.95
CA TYR A 77 1.26 0.71 -1.76
C TYR A 77 0.57 2.06 -1.55
N GLU A 78 1.32 3.15 -1.61
CA GLU A 78 0.79 4.51 -1.46
C GLU A 78 -0.22 4.84 -2.55
N GLN A 79 0.04 4.43 -3.78
CA GLN A 79 -0.87 4.64 -4.91
C GLN A 79 -2.21 3.91 -4.69
N LEU A 80 -2.16 2.67 -4.20
CA LEU A 80 -3.36 1.87 -3.93
C LEU A 80 -4.18 2.45 -2.78
N THR A 81 -3.54 2.97 -1.75
CA THR A 81 -4.23 3.50 -0.57
C THR A 81 -4.62 4.97 -0.69
N SER A 82 -4.16 5.67 -1.72
CA SER A 82 -4.46 7.09 -1.94
C SER A 82 -5.95 7.31 -2.13
N GLN A 83 -6.54 8.20 -1.33
CA GLN A 83 -7.96 8.55 -1.43
C GLN A 83 -8.29 9.31 -2.73
N VAL A 84 -7.28 9.90 -3.36
CA VAL A 84 -7.44 10.62 -4.64
C VAL A 84 -7.62 9.64 -5.80
N THR A 85 -6.99 8.47 -5.74
CA THR A 85 -7.04 7.49 -6.83
C THR A 85 -8.01 6.34 -6.58
N HIS A 86 -7.74 5.52 -5.60
CA HIS A 86 -8.52 4.29 -5.37
C HIS A 86 -9.07 4.16 -3.96
N GLY A 87 -8.34 4.65 -2.97
CA GLY A 87 -8.75 4.56 -1.57
C GLY A 87 -8.94 3.13 -1.06
N PHE A 88 -8.18 2.16 -1.59
CA PHE A 88 -8.21 0.80 -1.06
C PHE A 88 -7.76 0.82 0.41
N SER A 89 -8.30 -0.12 1.20
CA SER A 89 -7.85 -0.28 2.58
C SER A 89 -6.38 -0.71 2.62
N SER A 90 -5.70 -0.44 3.73
CA SER A 90 -4.30 -0.89 3.92
C SER A 90 -4.21 -2.41 3.83
N SER A 91 -5.24 -3.13 4.30
CA SER A 91 -5.32 -4.58 4.21
C SER A 91 -5.40 -5.06 2.76
N ALA A 92 -6.23 -4.43 1.92
CA ALA A 92 -6.36 -4.77 0.50
C ALA A 92 -5.08 -4.43 -0.27
N ALA A 93 -4.46 -3.29 0.00
CA ALA A 93 -3.19 -2.91 -0.61
C ALA A 93 -2.08 -3.90 -0.23
N GLN A 94 -2.01 -4.29 1.03
CA GLN A 94 -1.02 -5.28 1.48
C GLN A 94 -1.26 -6.64 0.83
N TYR A 95 -2.51 -7.07 0.72
CA TYR A 95 -2.86 -8.29 -0.02
C TYR A 95 -2.33 -8.23 -1.45
N ALA A 96 -2.57 -7.12 -2.14
CA ALA A 96 -2.10 -6.93 -3.52
C ALA A 96 -0.58 -7.01 -3.61
N ILE A 97 0.14 -6.34 -2.72
CA ILE A 97 1.60 -6.37 -2.67
C ILE A 97 2.11 -7.79 -2.44
N ASP A 98 1.52 -8.51 -1.50
CA ASP A 98 1.94 -9.87 -1.13
C ASP A 98 1.70 -10.90 -2.25
N HIS A 99 0.68 -10.70 -3.07
CA HIS A 99 0.29 -11.63 -4.14
C HIS A 99 0.76 -11.21 -5.54
N LEU A 100 1.31 -10.00 -5.67
CA LEU A 100 1.75 -9.47 -6.96
C LEU A 100 3.01 -10.17 -7.49
N ASN A 101 3.93 -10.54 -6.61
CA ASN A 101 5.23 -11.15 -6.94
C ASN A 101 6.04 -10.28 -7.92
N ALA A 102 6.06 -8.97 -7.70
CA ALA A 102 6.80 -8.04 -8.56
C ALA A 102 8.31 -8.14 -8.31
N ASP A 103 9.08 -7.93 -9.37
CA ASP A 103 10.52 -7.78 -9.28
C ASP A 103 10.87 -6.29 -9.20
N TYR A 104 10.98 -5.79 -7.97
CA TYR A 104 11.26 -4.37 -7.74
C TYR A 104 12.67 -3.94 -8.14
N LYS A 105 13.63 -4.87 -8.15
CA LYS A 105 14.98 -4.61 -8.67
C LYS A 105 14.92 -4.35 -10.17
N ALA A 106 14.16 -5.17 -10.88
CA ALA A 106 13.93 -4.96 -12.33
C ALA A 106 13.20 -3.64 -12.58
N ASN A 107 12.21 -3.31 -11.75
CA ASN A 107 11.50 -2.04 -11.86
C ASN A 107 12.44 -0.85 -11.67
N ALA A 108 13.32 -0.92 -10.69
CA ALA A 108 14.33 0.12 -10.45
C ALA A 108 15.26 0.28 -11.66
N LEU A 109 15.66 -0.82 -12.28
CA LEU A 109 16.51 -0.79 -13.48
C LEU A 109 15.77 -0.13 -14.66
N VAL A 110 14.51 -0.44 -14.89
CA VAL A 110 13.70 0.21 -15.92
C VAL A 110 13.66 1.72 -15.70
N LYS A 111 13.41 2.14 -14.47
CA LYS A 111 13.39 3.58 -14.11
C LYS A 111 14.77 4.24 -14.31
N ALA A 112 15.83 3.55 -13.93
CA ALA A 112 17.19 4.05 -14.13
C ALA A 112 17.49 4.29 -15.61
N ARG A 113 17.09 3.35 -16.46
CA ARG A 113 17.26 3.49 -17.91
C ARG A 113 16.44 4.64 -18.49
N GLU A 114 15.22 4.84 -18.01
CA GLU A 114 14.37 5.97 -18.38
C GLU A 114 15.02 7.30 -18.02
N TYR A 115 15.51 7.44 -16.79
CA TYR A 115 16.19 8.65 -16.34
C TYR A 115 17.43 8.96 -17.19
N ARG A 116 18.21 7.93 -17.53
CA ARG A 116 19.36 8.11 -18.39
C ARG A 116 18.96 8.54 -19.81
N LYS A 117 17.97 7.87 -20.39
CA LYS A 117 17.53 8.09 -21.77
C LYS A 117 16.90 9.49 -21.94
N TYR A 118 16.00 9.88 -21.03
CA TYR A 118 15.18 11.07 -21.21
C TYR A 118 15.71 12.30 -20.49
N SER A 119 16.47 12.11 -19.42
CA SER A 119 16.97 13.20 -18.59
C SER A 119 18.50 13.31 -18.57
N ASN A 120 19.18 12.36 -19.15
CA ASN A 120 20.65 12.30 -19.26
C ASN A 120 21.35 12.50 -17.89
N LEU A 121 20.83 11.88 -16.86
CA LEU A 121 21.33 12.01 -15.50
C LEU A 121 22.56 11.13 -15.27
N SER A 122 23.43 11.56 -14.36
CA SER A 122 24.55 10.76 -13.86
C SER A 122 24.04 9.59 -13.01
N LYS A 123 24.90 8.60 -12.78
CA LYS A 123 24.56 7.46 -11.89
C LYS A 123 24.19 7.93 -10.48
N THR A 124 24.90 8.91 -9.93
CA THR A 124 24.61 9.49 -8.61
C THR A 124 23.23 10.14 -8.58
N GLU A 125 22.90 10.93 -9.59
CA GLU A 125 21.59 11.56 -9.70
C GLU A 125 20.47 10.55 -9.86
N ILE A 126 20.68 9.51 -10.66
CA ILE A 126 19.72 8.40 -10.83
C ILE A 126 19.51 7.68 -9.50
N TYR A 127 20.57 7.32 -8.80
CA TYR A 127 20.49 6.69 -7.48
C TYR A 127 19.66 7.54 -6.51
N ASN A 128 19.95 8.83 -6.45
CA ASN A 128 19.24 9.74 -5.57
C ASN A 128 17.75 9.85 -5.91
N ARG A 129 17.39 9.83 -7.18
CA ARG A 129 15.98 9.83 -7.60
C ARG A 129 15.29 8.51 -7.27
N LEU A 130 15.96 7.38 -7.49
CA LEU A 130 15.40 6.06 -7.18
C LEU A 130 15.11 5.91 -5.68
N THR A 131 16.00 6.39 -4.83
CA THR A 131 15.87 6.26 -3.37
C THR A 131 15.12 7.41 -2.71
N SER A 132 14.78 8.46 -3.47
CA SER A 132 14.07 9.63 -2.92
C SER A 132 12.72 9.22 -2.32
N PRO A 133 12.40 9.65 -1.09
CA PRO A 133 11.10 9.39 -0.47
C PRO A 133 9.95 10.13 -1.16
N TRP A 134 10.26 11.04 -2.08
CA TRP A 134 9.27 11.83 -2.81
C TRP A 134 9.12 11.40 -4.27
N ILE A 135 10.09 10.66 -4.82
CA ILE A 135 10.13 10.30 -6.25
C ILE A 135 10.03 8.79 -6.43
N GLY A 136 11.16 8.07 -6.39
CA GLY A 136 11.21 6.66 -6.71
C GLY A 136 10.79 5.75 -5.57
N LYS A 137 11.20 6.07 -4.36
CA LYS A 137 10.88 5.32 -3.13
C LYS A 137 11.38 3.88 -3.15
N PHE A 138 12.37 3.58 -3.99
CA PHE A 138 13.04 2.27 -3.99
C PHE A 138 13.97 2.14 -2.78
N THR A 139 14.25 0.89 -2.39
CA THR A 139 15.26 0.62 -1.36
C THR A 139 16.65 0.88 -1.91
N LYS A 140 17.61 1.05 -1.01
CA LYS A 140 19.03 1.22 -1.39
C LYS A 140 19.53 0.01 -2.18
N GLU A 141 19.12 -1.20 -1.80
CA GLU A 141 19.49 -2.45 -2.49
C GLU A 141 18.95 -2.48 -3.91
N GLU A 142 17.69 -2.11 -4.11
CA GLU A 142 17.06 -2.04 -5.42
C GLU A 142 17.74 -1.00 -6.31
N ALA A 143 18.03 0.17 -5.75
CA ALA A 143 18.74 1.23 -6.47
C ALA A 143 20.16 0.84 -6.83
N ASN A 144 20.91 0.23 -5.91
CA ASN A 144 22.25 -0.26 -6.18
C ASN A 144 22.27 -1.31 -7.30
N TYR A 145 21.32 -2.23 -7.28
CA TYR A 145 21.16 -3.21 -8.36
C TYR A 145 20.98 -2.50 -9.70
N ALA A 146 20.07 -1.52 -9.76
CA ALA A 146 19.79 -0.76 -10.98
C ALA A 146 21.03 -0.06 -11.50
N ILE A 147 21.78 0.62 -10.61
CA ILE A 147 23.00 1.34 -10.98
C ILE A 147 24.07 0.38 -11.52
N GLN A 148 24.25 -0.78 -10.89
CA GLN A 148 25.22 -1.78 -11.33
C GLN A 148 24.86 -2.34 -12.72
N LYS A 149 23.58 -2.60 -12.97
CA LYS A 149 23.10 -3.15 -14.24
C LYS A 149 22.96 -2.12 -15.35
N LEU A 150 22.95 -0.84 -15.01
CA LEU A 150 22.80 0.25 -15.96
C LEU A 150 23.99 0.36 -16.91
N GLY A 151 25.19 -0.03 -16.47
CA GLY A 151 26.41 0.08 -17.25
C GLY A 151 26.97 1.52 -17.25
N ASP A 152 28.04 1.73 -18.00
CA ASP A 152 28.79 3.00 -18.00
C ASP A 152 28.23 4.01 -19.01
N LYS A 153 27.10 3.71 -19.59
CA LYS A 153 26.47 4.61 -20.53
C LYS A 153 25.04 4.84 -20.26
#